data_75d37405838b9bb37b97fca4d593af64
#
_entry.id   75d37405838b9bb37b97fca4d593af64
#
_cell.length_a   1.000
_cell.length_b   1.000
_cell.length_c   1.000
_cell.angle_alpha   90.00
_cell.angle_beta   90.00
_cell.angle_gamma   90.00
#
_symmetry.space_group_name_H-M   'P 1'
#
loop_
_entity.id
_entity.type
_entity.pdbx_description
1 polymer ?
#
loop_
_entity_poly.entity_id
_entity_poly.type
_entity_poly.pdbx_seq_one_letter_code
_entity_poly.pdbx_strand_id
1 'polypeptide(L)'
;MISNDVLLNTFSLLMIFFLLLWGGCFFIFTYKELDGPKLGKESFLYFNFIFFKRGILSNISLLTLFCGYLSAALVEYRREFNYLMLIVNMMGGIAFLLYGIYGKCFFHGVSEINKPLFFIRVFIAEVDFSFGSLLLWLSRLMYMTWIVMFVINS
;
A
#
# COMPACT_ATOMS: atom_id res chain seq x y z
N MET A 1 15.15 -28.09 -12.26
CA MET A 1 13.80 -27.49 -12.38
C MET A 1 13.23 -27.33 -10.98
N ILE A 2 12.99 -26.11 -10.53
CA ILE A 2 12.48 -25.86 -9.17
C ILE A 2 11.02 -26.34 -9.15
N SER A 3 10.63 -27.16 -8.15
CA SER A 3 9.26 -27.66 -8.07
C SER A 3 8.28 -26.50 -7.76
N ASN A 4 7.05 -26.61 -8.25
CA ASN A 4 6.00 -25.61 -8.01
C ASN A 4 5.78 -25.36 -6.51
N ASP A 5 5.89 -26.41 -5.70
CA ASP A 5 5.70 -26.33 -4.24
C ASP A 5 6.79 -25.51 -3.55
N VAL A 6 8.04 -25.62 -4.02
CA VAL A 6 9.15 -24.80 -3.48
C VAL A 6 8.93 -23.31 -3.79
N LEU A 7 8.49 -22.98 -5.00
CA LEU A 7 8.20 -21.59 -5.38
C LEU A 7 7.01 -21.03 -4.59
N LEU A 8 5.94 -21.80 -4.45
CA LEU A 8 4.77 -21.40 -3.65
C LEU A 8 5.14 -21.13 -2.19
N ASN A 9 5.89 -22.04 -1.59
CA ASN A 9 6.35 -21.89 -0.22
C ASN A 9 7.26 -20.66 -0.06
N THR A 10 8.16 -20.42 -1.01
CA THR A 10 9.05 -19.26 -1.00
C THR A 10 8.27 -17.95 -1.07
N PHE A 11 7.29 -17.83 -1.97
CA PHE A 11 6.46 -16.62 -2.07
C PHE A 11 5.56 -16.43 -0.85
N SER A 12 5.06 -17.51 -0.26
CA SER A 12 4.29 -17.45 0.99
C SER A 12 5.13 -16.97 2.16
N LEU A 13 6.36 -17.44 2.27
CA LEU A 13 7.30 -16.95 3.29
C LEU A 13 7.67 -15.47 3.10
N LEU A 14 7.88 -15.04 1.85
CA LEU A 14 8.11 -13.64 1.54
C LEU A 14 6.91 -12.75 1.92
N MET A 15 5.70 -13.20 1.61
CA MET A 15 4.47 -12.49 1.99
C MET A 15 4.38 -12.32 3.52
N ILE A 16 4.61 -13.39 4.27
CA ILE A 16 4.61 -13.35 5.74
C ILE A 16 5.69 -12.42 6.26
N PHE A 17 6.89 -12.49 5.69
CA PHE A 17 8.02 -11.63 6.07
C PHE A 17 7.69 -10.14 5.87
N PHE A 18 7.15 -9.75 4.72
CA PHE A 18 6.75 -8.37 4.48
C PHE A 18 5.59 -7.92 5.36
N LEU A 19 4.64 -8.80 5.66
CA LEU A 19 3.55 -8.52 6.59
C LEU A 19 4.08 -8.24 8.01
N LEU A 20 5.02 -9.06 8.48
CA LEU A 20 5.65 -8.87 9.78
C LEU A 20 6.50 -7.60 9.84
N LEU A 21 7.24 -7.30 8.77
CA LEU A 21 8.00 -6.05 8.65
C LEU A 21 7.07 -4.84 8.67
N TRP A 22 5.99 -4.88 7.93
CA TRP A 22 5.00 -3.80 7.91
C TRP A 22 4.35 -3.60 9.28
N GLY A 23 4.00 -4.70 9.96
CA GLY A 23 3.51 -4.68 11.34
C GLY A 23 4.55 -4.12 12.32
N GLY A 24 5.83 -4.50 12.18
CA GLY A 24 6.93 -3.95 12.98
C GLY A 24 7.07 -2.43 12.79
N CYS A 25 6.98 -1.95 11.55
CA CYS A 25 6.95 -0.52 11.26
C CYS A 25 5.76 0.18 11.93
N PHE A 26 4.58 -0.46 11.95
CA PHE A 26 3.40 0.05 12.65
C PHE A 26 3.64 0.18 14.15
N PHE A 27 4.23 -0.82 14.80
CA PHE A 27 4.55 -0.73 16.22
C PHE A 27 5.57 0.38 16.52
N ILE A 28 6.61 0.51 15.71
CA ILE A 28 7.59 1.59 15.88
C ILE A 28 6.92 2.96 15.69
N PHE A 29 6.03 3.09 14.71
CA PHE A 29 5.26 4.31 14.49
C PHE A 29 4.39 4.65 15.70
N THR A 30 3.60 3.70 16.22
CA THR A 30 2.70 3.94 17.35
C THR A 30 3.48 4.34 18.60
N TYR A 31 4.64 3.76 18.81
CA TYR A 31 5.51 4.11 19.94
C TYR A 31 6.11 5.51 19.84
N LYS A 32 6.48 5.94 18.63
CA LYS A 32 7.14 7.23 18.39
C LYS A 32 6.15 8.40 18.25
N GLU A 33 5.02 8.17 17.60
CA GLU A 33 4.10 9.25 17.20
C GLU A 33 2.82 9.27 18.05
N LEU A 34 2.46 8.18 18.72
CA LEU A 34 1.19 8.03 19.46
C LEU A 34 1.38 7.69 20.95
N ASP A 35 2.61 7.72 21.47
CA ASP A 35 2.93 7.39 22.88
C ASP A 35 2.43 6.00 23.33
N GLY A 36 2.39 5.04 22.42
CA GLY A 36 2.05 3.65 22.70
C GLY A 36 1.09 3.03 21.67
N PRO A 37 0.94 1.69 21.70
CA PRO A 37 0.08 0.98 20.77
C PRO A 37 -1.41 1.32 21.05
N LYS A 38 -2.01 2.09 20.16
CA LYS A 38 -3.42 2.43 20.18
C LYS A 38 -4.13 1.77 19.00
N LEU A 39 -5.09 0.89 19.32
CA LEU A 39 -5.97 0.27 18.33
C LEU A 39 -7.28 1.07 18.28
N GLY A 40 -7.51 1.79 17.21
CA GLY A 40 -8.72 2.61 17.04
C GLY A 40 -8.58 3.57 15.86
N LYS A 41 -9.34 4.68 15.91
CA LYS A 41 -9.29 5.71 14.85
C LYS A 41 -7.88 6.26 14.61
N GLU A 42 -7.06 6.29 15.65
CA GLU A 42 -5.67 6.76 15.59
C GLU A 42 -4.76 5.82 14.77
N SER A 43 -5.12 4.53 14.64
CA SER A 43 -4.40 3.60 13.76
C SER A 43 -4.39 4.06 12.29
N PHE A 44 -5.40 4.80 11.87
CA PHE A 44 -5.45 5.36 10.52
C PHE A 44 -4.43 6.47 10.28
N LEU A 45 -3.85 7.06 11.33
CA LEU A 45 -2.72 7.98 11.20
C LEU A 45 -1.49 7.30 10.60
N TYR A 46 -1.36 5.99 10.75
CA TYR A 46 -0.27 5.24 10.14
C TYR A 46 -0.33 5.28 8.60
N PHE A 47 -1.53 5.22 8.02
CA PHE A 47 -1.66 5.39 6.56
C PHE A 47 -1.28 6.79 6.11
N ASN A 48 -1.67 7.84 6.86
CA ASN A 48 -1.20 9.19 6.59
C ASN A 48 0.33 9.28 6.66
N PHE A 49 0.92 8.62 7.67
CA PHE A 49 2.37 8.53 7.82
C PHE A 49 3.03 7.84 6.62
N ILE A 50 2.50 6.69 6.17
CA ILE A 50 3.02 5.94 5.03
C ILE A 50 2.99 6.78 3.75
N PHE A 51 1.88 7.47 3.49
CA PHE A 51 1.67 8.13 2.20
C PHE A 51 2.22 9.56 2.14
N PHE A 52 2.23 10.29 3.24
CA PHE A 52 2.54 11.73 3.22
C PHE A 52 3.80 12.12 3.98
N LYS A 53 4.19 11.35 4.99
CA LYS A 53 5.37 11.71 5.77
C LYS A 53 6.66 11.33 5.04
N ARG A 54 7.65 12.22 5.08
CA ARG A 54 8.98 11.98 4.53
C ARG A 54 9.88 11.43 5.64
N GLY A 55 10.56 10.33 5.37
CA GLY A 55 11.47 9.73 6.36
C GLY A 55 11.74 8.26 6.07
N ILE A 56 12.80 7.72 6.63
CA ILE A 56 13.25 6.35 6.38
C ILE A 56 12.17 5.34 6.77
N LEU A 57 11.60 5.45 7.98
CA LEU A 57 10.57 4.53 8.46
C LEU A 57 9.31 4.55 7.58
N SER A 58 8.86 5.73 7.18
CA SER A 58 7.73 5.89 6.28
C SER A 58 7.99 5.29 4.89
N ASN A 59 9.20 5.45 4.37
CA ASN A 59 9.57 4.88 3.06
C ASN A 59 9.67 3.35 3.13
N ILE A 60 10.25 2.81 4.20
CA ILE A 60 10.28 1.36 4.44
C ILE A 60 8.85 0.82 4.56
N SER A 61 7.96 1.50 5.29
CA SER A 61 6.56 1.11 5.43
C SER A 61 5.83 1.06 4.07
N LEU A 62 6.06 2.03 3.21
CA LEU A 62 5.49 2.06 1.86
C LEU A 62 6.03 0.91 0.99
N LEU A 63 7.35 0.68 1.02
CA LEU A 63 7.98 -0.40 0.27
C LEU A 63 7.53 -1.77 0.76
N THR A 64 7.42 -1.99 2.06
CA THR A 64 6.94 -3.26 2.62
C THR A 64 5.49 -3.52 2.28
N LEU A 65 4.64 -2.49 2.25
CA LEU A 65 3.27 -2.58 1.77
C LEU A 65 3.22 -3.03 0.31
N PHE A 66 3.99 -2.37 -0.55
CA PHE A 66 4.08 -2.71 -1.98
C PHE A 66 4.63 -4.13 -2.21
N CYS A 67 5.75 -4.48 -1.60
CA CYS A 67 6.34 -5.82 -1.71
C CYS A 67 5.43 -6.91 -1.14
N GLY A 68 4.66 -6.61 -0.08
CA GLY A 68 3.66 -7.51 0.46
C GLY A 68 2.56 -7.81 -0.55
N TYR A 69 2.05 -6.80 -1.23
CA TYR A 69 1.07 -6.98 -2.32
C TYR A 69 1.63 -7.79 -3.49
N LEU A 70 2.87 -7.51 -3.91
CA LEU A 70 3.52 -8.29 -4.98
C LEU A 70 3.67 -9.76 -4.58
N SER A 71 4.10 -10.04 -3.36
CA SER A 71 4.25 -11.40 -2.86
C SER A 71 2.92 -12.13 -2.79
N ALA A 72 1.84 -11.46 -2.32
CA ALA A 72 0.49 -12.00 -2.30
C ALA A 72 -0.01 -12.33 -3.71
N ALA A 73 0.20 -11.43 -4.67
CA ALA A 73 -0.15 -11.64 -6.07
C ALA A 73 0.55 -12.88 -6.67
N LEU A 74 1.84 -13.07 -6.34
CA LEU A 74 2.61 -14.22 -6.79
C LEU A 74 2.16 -15.53 -6.15
N VAL A 75 1.77 -15.51 -4.86
CA VAL A 75 1.20 -16.67 -4.17
C VAL A 75 -0.10 -17.10 -4.85
N GLU A 76 -1.00 -16.17 -5.09
CA GLU A 76 -2.28 -16.44 -5.71
C GLU A 76 -2.12 -16.94 -7.15
N TYR A 77 -1.24 -16.32 -7.93
CA TYR A 77 -0.92 -16.78 -9.26
C TYR A 77 -0.42 -18.23 -9.28
N ARG A 78 0.49 -18.59 -8.36
CA ARG A 78 1.01 -19.96 -8.27
C ARG A 78 -0.01 -20.98 -7.82
N ARG A 79 -1.01 -20.55 -7.05
CA ARG A 79 -2.10 -21.41 -6.58
C ARG A 79 -3.11 -21.70 -7.69
N GLU A 80 -3.50 -20.70 -8.45
CA GLU A 80 -4.61 -20.77 -9.42
C GLU A 80 -4.18 -20.71 -10.88
N PHE A 81 -2.91 -20.37 -11.15
CA PHE A 81 -2.35 -20.12 -12.48
C PHE A 81 -3.15 -19.09 -13.30
N ASN A 82 -3.77 -18.13 -12.62
CA ASN A 82 -4.61 -17.10 -13.23
C ASN A 82 -3.80 -15.82 -13.46
N TYR A 83 -3.38 -15.58 -14.72
CA TYR A 83 -2.63 -14.38 -15.10
C TYR A 83 -3.43 -13.09 -14.90
N LEU A 84 -4.75 -13.14 -15.08
CA LEU A 84 -5.59 -11.97 -14.89
C LEU A 84 -5.56 -11.50 -13.44
N MET A 85 -5.71 -12.44 -12.49
CA MET A 85 -5.65 -12.13 -11.06
C MET A 85 -4.25 -11.65 -10.63
N LEU A 86 -3.19 -12.19 -11.22
CA LEU A 86 -1.85 -11.68 -10.99
C LEU A 86 -1.75 -10.19 -11.35
N ILE A 87 -2.17 -9.82 -12.56
CA ILE A 87 -2.13 -8.43 -13.04
C ILE A 87 -2.99 -7.54 -12.14
N VAL A 88 -4.19 -7.97 -11.79
CA VAL A 88 -5.14 -7.23 -10.95
C VAL A 88 -4.55 -6.96 -9.56
N ASN A 89 -4.00 -7.98 -8.90
CA ASN A 89 -3.39 -7.80 -7.59
C ASN A 89 -2.13 -6.93 -7.63
N MET A 90 -1.33 -7.05 -8.69
CA MET A 90 -0.20 -6.15 -8.91
C MET A 90 -0.65 -4.69 -9.08
N MET A 91 -1.78 -4.44 -9.75
CA MET A 91 -2.34 -3.08 -9.90
C MET A 91 -2.67 -2.45 -8.54
N GLY A 92 -3.23 -3.23 -7.59
CA GLY A 92 -3.47 -2.74 -6.23
C GLY A 92 -2.20 -2.27 -5.52
N GLY A 93 -1.13 -3.06 -5.58
CA GLY A 93 0.18 -2.68 -5.02
C GLY A 93 0.78 -1.45 -5.69
N ILE A 94 0.74 -1.39 -7.02
CA ILE A 94 1.23 -0.23 -7.78
C ILE A 94 0.42 1.02 -7.46
N ALA A 95 -0.90 0.92 -7.29
CA ALA A 95 -1.75 2.04 -6.91
C ALA A 95 -1.29 2.66 -5.58
N PHE A 96 -1.03 1.85 -4.56
CA PHE A 96 -0.51 2.34 -3.28
C PHE A 96 0.88 2.98 -3.41
N LEU A 97 1.76 2.39 -4.22
CA LEU A 97 3.08 2.95 -4.46
C LEU A 97 3.00 4.33 -5.13
N LEU A 98 2.21 4.46 -6.19
CA LEU A 98 2.01 5.72 -6.90
C LEU A 98 1.39 6.79 -6.00
N TYR A 99 0.41 6.40 -5.18
CA TYR A 99 -0.20 7.31 -4.21
C TYR A 99 0.81 7.81 -3.17
N GLY A 100 1.66 6.92 -2.66
CA GLY A 100 2.73 7.29 -1.74
C GLY A 100 3.78 8.21 -2.36
N ILE A 101 4.16 7.98 -3.62
CA ILE A 101 5.07 8.86 -4.35
C ILE A 101 4.43 10.24 -4.53
N TYR A 102 3.16 10.30 -4.95
CA TYR A 102 2.42 11.55 -5.05
C TYR A 102 2.41 12.30 -3.72
N GLY A 103 1.98 11.64 -2.64
CA GLY A 103 1.86 12.27 -1.33
C GLY A 103 3.18 12.77 -0.75
N LYS A 104 4.29 12.07 -1.02
CA LYS A 104 5.62 12.45 -0.52
C LYS A 104 6.31 13.52 -1.36
N CYS A 105 6.16 13.49 -2.67
CA CYS A 105 6.92 14.34 -3.58
C CYS A 105 6.14 15.58 -4.02
N PHE A 106 4.84 15.47 -4.22
CA PHE A 106 4.04 16.50 -4.87
C PHE A 106 2.97 17.13 -3.96
N PHE A 107 2.55 16.43 -2.89
CA PHE A 107 1.58 16.99 -1.98
C PHE A 107 2.22 17.99 -1.00
N HIS A 108 1.65 19.19 -0.86
CA HIS A 108 2.20 20.27 -0.03
C HIS A 108 1.34 20.62 1.19
N GLY A 109 0.16 20.02 1.35
CA GLY A 109 -0.80 20.28 2.44
C GLY A 109 -0.46 19.62 3.78
N VAL A 110 0.64 20.00 4.41
CA VAL A 110 1.20 19.33 5.61
C VAL A 110 0.34 19.48 6.86
N SER A 111 -0.50 20.51 6.97
CA SER A 111 -1.21 20.87 8.22
C SER A 111 -2.32 19.88 8.64
N GLU A 112 -2.81 19.06 7.74
CA GLU A 112 -3.94 18.16 8.00
C GLU A 112 -3.58 16.69 8.11
N ILE A 113 -2.30 16.35 7.99
CA ILE A 113 -1.81 14.95 8.07
C ILE A 113 -2.17 14.28 9.41
N ASN A 114 -2.39 15.05 10.44
CA ASN A 114 -2.75 14.54 11.77
C ASN A 114 -4.24 14.16 11.92
N LYS A 115 -5.05 14.33 10.86
CA LYS A 115 -6.45 13.86 10.86
C LYS A 115 -6.51 12.41 10.42
N PRO A 116 -7.13 11.48 11.17
CA PRO A 116 -7.02 10.04 10.92
C PRO A 116 -7.35 9.59 9.49
N LEU A 117 -8.37 10.14 8.88
CA LEU A 117 -8.84 9.75 7.54
C LEU A 117 -8.35 10.69 6.42
N PHE A 118 -7.29 11.44 6.67
CA PHE A 118 -6.78 12.41 5.70
C PHE A 118 -6.33 11.74 4.38
N PHE A 119 -5.71 10.58 4.44
CA PHE A 119 -5.30 9.82 3.26
C PHE A 119 -6.48 9.46 2.34
N ILE A 120 -7.64 9.10 2.90
CA ILE A 120 -8.86 8.84 2.11
C ILE A 120 -9.38 10.14 1.51
N ARG A 121 -9.40 11.23 2.28
CA ARG A 121 -9.87 12.54 1.80
C ARG A 121 -9.06 13.02 0.61
N VAL A 122 -7.74 12.95 0.68
CA VAL A 122 -6.86 13.33 -0.44
C VAL A 122 -7.08 12.40 -1.63
N PHE A 123 -7.17 11.11 -1.39
CA PHE A 123 -7.39 10.15 -2.46
C PHE A 123 -8.69 10.38 -3.23
N ILE A 124 -9.78 10.80 -2.55
CA ILE A 124 -11.09 10.98 -3.18
C ILE A 124 -11.30 12.41 -3.67
N ALA A 125 -10.94 13.41 -2.86
CA ALA A 125 -11.41 14.79 -3.04
C ALA A 125 -10.34 15.74 -3.61
N GLU A 126 -9.06 15.35 -3.63
CA GLU A 126 -8.03 16.21 -4.21
C GLU A 126 -8.21 16.30 -5.72
N VAL A 127 -8.47 17.49 -6.22
CA VAL A 127 -8.64 17.79 -7.64
C VAL A 127 -7.57 18.80 -8.03
N ASP A 128 -6.40 18.31 -8.35
CA ASP A 128 -5.32 19.10 -8.90
C ASP A 128 -4.99 18.55 -10.30
N PHE A 129 -4.61 19.43 -11.23
CA PHE A 129 -4.23 19.08 -12.61
C PHE A 129 -2.76 19.40 -12.89
N SER A 130 -1.93 19.45 -11.86
CA SER A 130 -0.48 19.57 -12.01
C SER A 130 0.15 18.29 -12.56
N PHE A 131 1.40 18.38 -13.02
CA PHE A 131 2.15 17.20 -13.49
C PHE A 131 2.25 16.11 -12.39
N GLY A 132 2.43 16.52 -11.14
CA GLY A 132 2.47 15.59 -10.00
C GLY A 132 1.14 14.87 -9.77
N SER A 133 0.02 15.50 -10.03
CA SER A 133 -1.30 14.91 -9.85
C SER A 133 -1.61 13.79 -10.86
N LEU A 134 -0.85 13.67 -11.94
CA LEU A 134 -0.93 12.53 -12.84
C LEU A 134 -0.75 11.20 -12.08
N LEU A 135 0.18 11.16 -11.13
CA LEU A 135 0.41 9.98 -10.29
C LEU A 135 -0.81 9.64 -9.43
N LEU A 136 -1.48 10.67 -8.89
CA LEU A 136 -2.73 10.49 -8.14
C LEU A 136 -3.84 9.93 -9.02
N TRP A 137 -4.00 10.46 -10.24
CA TRP A 137 -5.02 9.99 -11.18
C TRP A 137 -4.75 8.57 -11.65
N LEU A 138 -3.49 8.22 -11.95
CA LEU A 138 -3.09 6.85 -12.28
C LEU A 138 -3.34 5.90 -11.11
N SER A 139 -3.01 6.31 -9.89
CA SER A 139 -3.29 5.52 -8.68
C SER A 139 -4.78 5.25 -8.52
N ARG A 140 -5.63 6.27 -8.69
CA ARG A 140 -7.09 6.12 -8.64
C ARG A 140 -7.60 5.13 -9.68
N LEU A 141 -7.16 5.29 -10.93
CA LEU A 141 -7.57 4.43 -12.04
C LEU A 141 -7.17 2.97 -11.77
N MET A 142 -5.94 2.72 -11.34
CA MET A 142 -5.48 1.37 -11.02
C MET A 142 -6.23 0.78 -9.83
N TYR A 143 -6.48 1.57 -8.78
CA TYR A 143 -7.22 1.11 -7.61
C TYR A 143 -8.68 0.78 -7.94
N MET A 144 -9.36 1.62 -8.72
CA MET A 144 -10.72 1.35 -9.17
C MET A 144 -10.79 0.11 -10.06
N THR A 145 -9.85 -0.06 -10.97
CA THR A 145 -9.74 -1.27 -11.80
C THR A 145 -9.55 -2.51 -10.92
N TRP A 146 -8.68 -2.43 -9.93
CA TRP A 146 -8.46 -3.51 -8.97
C TRP A 146 -9.74 -3.90 -8.23
N ILE A 147 -10.49 -2.93 -7.68
CA ILE A 147 -11.77 -3.19 -6.98
C ILE A 147 -12.79 -3.83 -7.93
N VAL A 148 -12.99 -3.24 -9.11
CA VAL A 148 -13.99 -3.75 -10.09
C VAL A 148 -13.66 -5.17 -10.49
N MET A 149 -12.40 -5.46 -10.81
CA MET A 149 -11.98 -6.80 -11.21
C MET A 149 -12.05 -7.79 -10.05
N PHE A 150 -11.75 -7.36 -8.84
CA PHE A 150 -11.89 -8.20 -7.65
C PHE A 150 -13.36 -8.59 -7.42
N VAL A 151 -14.29 -7.64 -7.53
CA VAL A 151 -15.73 -7.88 -7.36
C VAL A 151 -16.29 -8.78 -8.48
N ILE A 152 -15.82 -8.64 -9.72
CA ILE A 152 -16.29 -9.47 -10.83
C ILE A 152 -15.81 -10.92 -10.73
N ASN A 153 -14.61 -11.14 -10.13
CA ASN A 153 -14.00 -12.47 -10.03
C ASN A 153 -14.22 -13.14 -8.66
N SER A 154 -14.88 -12.48 -7.71
CA SER A 154 -15.29 -13.06 -6.43
C SER A 154 -16.68 -13.70 -6.53
#